data_01e00343afb252a43bc2de2c1e79539c
#
_entry.id   01e00343afb252a43bc2de2c1e79539c
#
_cell.length_a   1.000
_cell.length_b   1.000
_cell.length_c   1.000
_cell.angle_alpha   90.00
_cell.angle_beta   90.00
_cell.angle_gamma   90.00
#
_symmetry.space_group_name_H-M   'P 1'
#
loop_
_entity.id
_entity.type
_entity.pdbx_description
1 polymer ?
#
loop_
_entity_poly.entity_id
_entity_poly.type
_entity_poly.pdbx_seq_one_letter_code
_entity_poly.pdbx_strand_id
1 'polypeptide(L)'
;VRPLVVPAAVLLALTGLTGGAHAADKPVKRTAQCQGDWIPGTPTADDVMKGEVSLVGLPPVKLGKKINWDASPYKNRSWEYVFHSLRWMGTLVVAYENSGDDKFLERAKEITADWWRHNKPGASKPYVWKDHPVSLRTQALVCLSMHVDDPWLKDSLSAHAKLLSTPSLYKKGHNHGIDQDIALMAIGCRYKRSDWSKLAVRRLTETVKLDVDSQGALREQAPRYAVYVYGRLQVAMTNMRECGIKVPGDIAGRAESLKDFIAHSTQPNGYMAPLGDGSAETEPKMETGTPAQEVKVYRSGYAYGRTEWGKPDSAYYSIRFGPGMKYHGHEDHLGVTYYAQGRDILVDAGFHSYERSKYRYWTMSHEAHNVPTVVGARFRPRTASRLVDSSLGKDRQAYELTDQAYGVSRTRKVLVNHGEDIMAVRDGAAGGKKVRNIWRFADSLTLVSNKGGVVVLGDGKFKVALVQLSSSCRPLTGQKVERGGKLGWVSPTYLSRKPATVVVSPAAADVLTIVVPGVEDPKVSCSGGKVTVHTADGAVSFSANLI
;
A
#
# COMPACT_ATOMS: atom_id res chain seq x y z
N VAL A 1 -33.30 45.12 -11.51
CA VAL A 1 -34.69 44.81 -11.87
C VAL A 1 -34.77 43.34 -12.21
N ARG A 2 -35.34 42.56 -11.32
CA ARG A 2 -35.73 41.14 -11.56
C ARG A 2 -37.04 41.12 -12.34
N PRO A 3 -37.38 40.03 -13.04
CA PRO A 3 -38.57 39.32 -12.60
C PRO A 3 -38.42 37.82 -12.34
N LEU A 4 -39.21 37.37 -11.38
CA LEU A 4 -39.56 35.98 -11.04
C LEU A 4 -40.28 35.28 -12.21
N VAL A 5 -40.01 33.96 -12.36
CA VAL A 5 -40.89 33.06 -13.11
C VAL A 5 -41.20 31.84 -12.23
N VAL A 6 -42.50 31.62 -12.03
CA VAL A 6 -43.13 30.51 -11.30
C VAL A 6 -43.30 29.34 -12.27
N PRO A 7 -43.09 28.09 -11.87
CA PRO A 7 -43.43 26.96 -12.74
C PRO A 7 -44.89 26.51 -12.58
N ALA A 8 -45.51 26.27 -13.72
CA ALA A 8 -46.87 25.73 -13.81
C ALA A 8 -46.89 24.24 -13.55
N ALA A 9 -47.83 23.81 -12.72
CA ALA A 9 -48.16 22.40 -12.48
C ALA A 9 -49.00 21.86 -13.66
N VAL A 10 -48.58 20.71 -14.20
CA VAL A 10 -49.39 19.93 -15.16
C VAL A 10 -49.97 18.73 -14.41
N LEU A 11 -51.28 18.73 -14.22
CA LEU A 11 -52.07 17.55 -13.86
C LEU A 11 -52.14 16.62 -15.08
N LEU A 12 -51.75 15.36 -14.93
CA LEU A 12 -52.08 14.29 -15.86
C LEU A 12 -52.92 13.23 -15.15
N ALA A 13 -54.04 12.96 -15.76
CA ALA A 13 -55.10 12.09 -15.28
C ALA A 13 -54.69 10.59 -15.28
N LEU A 14 -55.10 9.90 -14.24
CA LEU A 14 -55.05 8.45 -14.11
C LEU A 14 -55.99 7.77 -15.09
N THR A 15 -55.46 6.85 -15.92
CA THR A 15 -56.29 5.71 -16.44
C THR A 15 -55.67 4.44 -15.91
N GLY A 16 -56.46 3.65 -15.23
CA GLY A 16 -56.06 2.44 -14.56
C GLY A 16 -55.66 1.30 -15.50
N LEU A 17 -54.60 0.62 -15.09
CA LEU A 17 -54.30 -0.76 -15.46
C LEU A 17 -54.05 -1.54 -14.16
N THR A 18 -54.95 -2.42 -13.84
CA THR A 18 -54.85 -3.40 -12.75
C THR A 18 -53.77 -4.43 -13.13
N GLY A 19 -52.55 -4.17 -12.76
CA GLY A 19 -51.47 -5.16 -12.71
C GLY A 19 -51.19 -5.48 -11.26
N GLY A 20 -51.21 -6.77 -10.91
CA GLY A 20 -51.08 -7.28 -9.56
C GLY A 20 -49.88 -6.67 -8.83
N ALA A 21 -50.14 -6.04 -7.69
CA ALA A 21 -49.13 -5.61 -6.76
C ALA A 21 -48.44 -6.86 -6.20
N HIS A 22 -47.23 -7.16 -6.69
CA HIS A 22 -46.32 -7.95 -5.88
C HIS A 22 -46.03 -7.12 -4.62
N ALA A 23 -46.30 -7.68 -3.48
CA ALA A 23 -45.98 -7.10 -2.20
C ALA A 23 -44.51 -6.73 -2.22
N ALA A 24 -44.22 -5.43 -2.00
CA ALA A 24 -42.87 -4.97 -1.80
C ALA A 24 -42.34 -5.66 -0.56
N ASP A 25 -41.52 -6.71 -0.76
CA ASP A 25 -40.89 -7.46 0.32
C ASP A 25 -40.04 -6.48 1.14
N LYS A 26 -40.14 -6.62 2.47
CA LYS A 26 -39.39 -5.83 3.43
C LYS A 26 -37.92 -5.95 3.10
N PRO A 27 -37.14 -4.84 3.05
CA PRO A 27 -35.72 -4.90 2.75
C PRO A 27 -35.02 -5.89 3.69
N VAL A 28 -34.34 -6.87 3.12
CA VAL A 28 -33.59 -7.87 3.89
C VAL A 28 -32.48 -7.15 4.68
N LYS A 29 -32.37 -7.45 5.97
CA LYS A 29 -31.40 -6.77 6.84
C LYS A 29 -29.98 -7.04 6.36
N ARG A 30 -29.26 -5.97 5.96
CA ARG A 30 -27.84 -6.04 5.60
C ARG A 30 -27.00 -6.50 6.78
N THR A 31 -26.00 -7.35 6.50
CA THR A 31 -25.01 -7.77 7.48
C THR A 31 -23.64 -7.24 7.09
N ALA A 32 -22.83 -6.86 8.08
CA ALA A 32 -21.45 -6.40 7.86
C ALA A 32 -20.55 -7.50 7.24
N GLN A 33 -20.94 -8.77 7.37
CA GLN A 33 -20.23 -9.93 6.83
C GLN A 33 -20.26 -9.99 5.30
N CYS A 34 -21.25 -9.36 4.66
CA CYS A 34 -21.48 -9.44 3.22
C CYS A 34 -20.73 -8.38 2.40
N GLN A 35 -19.99 -7.48 3.04
CA GLN A 35 -19.20 -6.46 2.33
C GLN A 35 -18.08 -7.11 1.51
N GLY A 36 -18.25 -7.14 0.18
CA GLY A 36 -17.31 -7.78 -0.75
C GLY A 36 -16.43 -6.82 -1.56
N ASP A 37 -16.67 -5.53 -1.47
CA ASP A 37 -16.18 -4.46 -2.36
C ASP A 37 -14.74 -3.96 -2.14
N TRP A 38 -14.05 -4.47 -1.13
CA TRP A 38 -12.68 -4.05 -0.81
C TRP A 38 -11.56 -4.74 -1.63
N ILE A 39 -11.90 -5.69 -2.50
CA ILE A 39 -10.95 -6.26 -3.46
C ILE A 39 -11.12 -5.54 -4.80
N PRO A 40 -10.10 -4.82 -5.28
CA PRO A 40 -10.14 -4.22 -6.61
C PRO A 40 -10.47 -5.27 -7.68
N GLY A 41 -11.41 -4.94 -8.58
CA GLY A 41 -11.84 -5.85 -9.65
C GLY A 41 -12.76 -6.98 -9.19
N THR A 42 -13.48 -6.82 -8.08
CA THR A 42 -14.58 -7.72 -7.71
C THR A 42 -15.67 -7.65 -8.80
N PRO A 43 -16.13 -8.80 -9.37
CA PRO A 43 -17.17 -8.80 -10.40
C PRO A 43 -18.48 -8.28 -9.85
N THR A 44 -19.32 -7.71 -10.72
CA THR A 44 -20.69 -7.37 -10.36
C THR A 44 -21.54 -8.64 -10.18
N ALA A 45 -22.69 -8.53 -9.50
CA ALA A 45 -23.62 -9.65 -9.40
C ALA A 45 -24.09 -10.13 -10.78
N ASP A 46 -24.33 -9.20 -11.71
CA ASP A 46 -24.74 -9.53 -13.08
C ASP A 46 -23.65 -10.28 -13.87
N ASP A 47 -22.37 -9.94 -13.66
CA ASP A 47 -21.26 -10.68 -14.29
C ASP A 47 -21.23 -12.12 -13.77
N VAL A 48 -21.36 -12.31 -12.45
CA VAL A 48 -21.39 -13.66 -11.86
C VAL A 48 -22.61 -14.45 -12.32
N MET A 49 -23.78 -13.80 -12.47
CA MET A 49 -24.99 -14.43 -13.06
C MET A 49 -24.77 -14.88 -14.49
N LYS A 50 -24.03 -14.12 -15.30
CA LYS A 50 -23.62 -14.50 -16.67
C LYS A 50 -22.52 -15.57 -16.69
N GLY A 51 -22.01 -15.96 -15.52
CA GLY A 51 -20.92 -16.93 -15.39
C GLY A 51 -19.54 -16.33 -15.71
N GLU A 52 -19.34 -15.04 -15.47
CA GLU A 52 -18.06 -14.35 -15.67
C GLU A 52 -17.50 -13.81 -14.35
N VAL A 53 -16.18 -13.93 -14.16
CA VAL A 53 -15.49 -13.36 -13.01
C VAL A 53 -14.23 -12.63 -13.45
N SER A 54 -14.10 -11.35 -13.06
CA SER A 54 -12.88 -10.55 -13.15
C SER A 54 -12.27 -10.47 -11.76
N LEU A 55 -11.04 -10.95 -11.58
CA LEU A 55 -10.38 -10.99 -10.29
C LEU A 55 -8.99 -10.35 -10.39
N VAL A 56 -8.61 -9.60 -9.37
CA VAL A 56 -7.29 -8.95 -9.20
C VAL A 56 -6.85 -8.11 -10.39
N GLY A 57 -7.79 -7.45 -11.08
CA GLY A 57 -7.48 -6.59 -12.23
C GLY A 57 -7.08 -7.34 -13.51
N LEU A 58 -7.25 -8.66 -13.53
CA LEU A 58 -7.04 -9.48 -14.73
C LEU A 58 -8.32 -9.56 -15.57
N PRO A 59 -8.23 -9.86 -16.88
CA PRO A 59 -9.40 -9.99 -17.74
C PRO A 59 -10.46 -10.96 -17.19
N PRO A 60 -11.73 -10.87 -17.60
CA PRO A 60 -12.76 -11.76 -17.14
C PRO A 60 -12.54 -13.22 -17.60
N VAL A 61 -12.91 -14.15 -16.73
CA VAL A 61 -12.88 -15.59 -17.00
C VAL A 61 -14.30 -16.13 -17.01
N LYS A 62 -14.65 -16.90 -18.03
CA LYS A 62 -15.93 -17.63 -18.09
C LYS A 62 -15.88 -18.87 -17.22
N LEU A 63 -16.77 -18.96 -16.24
CA LEU A 63 -16.88 -20.11 -15.34
C LEU A 63 -17.54 -21.34 -16.00
N GLY A 64 -18.34 -21.13 -17.05
CA GLY A 64 -19.14 -22.18 -17.68
C GLY A 64 -20.30 -22.66 -16.83
N LYS A 65 -21.06 -23.65 -17.35
CA LYS A 65 -22.15 -24.30 -16.58
C LYS A 65 -21.61 -25.15 -15.42
N LYS A 66 -20.48 -25.82 -15.63
CA LYS A 66 -19.74 -26.58 -14.61
C LYS A 66 -18.44 -25.85 -14.33
N ILE A 67 -18.30 -25.35 -13.09
CA ILE A 67 -17.12 -24.57 -12.69
C ILE A 67 -15.90 -25.49 -12.59
N ASN A 68 -14.83 -25.14 -13.30
CA ASN A 68 -13.54 -25.80 -13.14
C ASN A 68 -12.77 -25.18 -11.94
N TRP A 69 -12.88 -25.80 -10.77
CA TRP A 69 -12.19 -25.35 -9.56
C TRP A 69 -10.65 -25.55 -9.59
N ASP A 70 -10.14 -26.23 -10.60
CA ASP A 70 -8.69 -26.37 -10.84
C ASP A 70 -8.13 -25.31 -11.79
N ALA A 71 -8.98 -24.39 -12.27
CA ALA A 71 -8.58 -23.38 -13.23
C ALA A 71 -7.50 -22.45 -12.68
N SER A 72 -6.48 -22.22 -13.49
CA SER A 72 -5.45 -21.19 -13.27
C SER A 72 -5.15 -20.53 -14.63
N PRO A 73 -6.12 -19.78 -15.19
CA PRO A 73 -6.06 -19.31 -16.58
C PRO A 73 -4.88 -18.39 -16.84
N TYR A 74 -4.39 -17.70 -15.80
CA TYR A 74 -3.27 -16.76 -15.90
C TYR A 74 -2.00 -17.28 -15.24
N LYS A 75 -2.00 -18.48 -14.67
CA LYS A 75 -0.92 -18.99 -13.79
C LYS A 75 -0.55 -17.95 -12.73
N ASN A 76 -1.56 -17.24 -12.22
CA ASN A 76 -1.41 -16.13 -11.28
C ASN A 76 -1.90 -16.55 -9.90
N ARG A 77 -0.98 -16.57 -8.94
CA ARG A 77 -1.24 -16.99 -7.56
C ARG A 77 -2.29 -16.10 -6.86
N SER A 78 -2.28 -14.80 -7.10
CA SER A 78 -3.24 -13.89 -6.50
C SER A 78 -4.64 -14.15 -7.03
N TRP A 79 -4.77 -14.47 -8.32
CA TRP A 79 -6.03 -14.87 -8.92
C TRP A 79 -6.58 -16.15 -8.27
N GLU A 80 -5.75 -17.18 -8.11
CA GLU A 80 -6.15 -18.44 -7.47
C GLU A 80 -6.57 -18.24 -6.01
N TYR A 81 -5.85 -17.38 -5.25
CA TYR A 81 -6.22 -17.03 -3.87
C TYR A 81 -7.61 -16.39 -3.81
N VAL A 82 -7.87 -15.40 -4.66
CA VAL A 82 -9.15 -14.69 -4.68
C VAL A 82 -10.27 -15.60 -5.21
N PHE A 83 -10.00 -16.41 -6.23
CA PHE A 83 -10.95 -17.38 -6.76
C PHE A 83 -11.43 -18.36 -5.67
N HIS A 84 -10.51 -18.97 -4.94
CA HIS A 84 -10.86 -19.88 -3.85
C HIS A 84 -11.31 -19.20 -2.56
N SER A 85 -11.15 -17.88 -2.43
CA SER A 85 -11.73 -17.15 -1.30
C SER A 85 -13.27 -17.04 -1.37
N LEU A 86 -13.87 -17.27 -2.53
CA LEU A 86 -15.30 -17.12 -2.80
C LEU A 86 -15.88 -15.73 -2.44
N ARG A 87 -15.05 -14.73 -2.16
CA ARG A 87 -15.56 -13.41 -1.81
C ARG A 87 -16.31 -12.74 -2.95
N TRP A 88 -15.89 -13.01 -4.18
CA TRP A 88 -16.58 -12.57 -5.38
C TRP A 88 -18.04 -13.07 -5.48
N MET A 89 -18.35 -14.20 -4.85
CA MET A 89 -19.73 -14.69 -4.71
C MET A 89 -20.56 -13.81 -3.78
N GLY A 90 -19.93 -13.13 -2.83
CA GLY A 90 -20.63 -12.24 -1.88
C GLY A 90 -21.41 -11.12 -2.57
N THR A 91 -21.04 -10.72 -3.80
CA THR A 91 -21.81 -9.74 -4.59
C THR A 91 -23.23 -10.22 -4.90
N LEU A 92 -23.43 -11.53 -5.04
CA LEU A 92 -24.75 -12.12 -5.25
C LEU A 92 -25.62 -11.99 -3.98
N VAL A 93 -25.04 -12.25 -2.80
CA VAL A 93 -25.77 -12.11 -1.53
C VAL A 93 -26.16 -10.64 -1.31
N VAL A 94 -25.25 -9.71 -1.59
CA VAL A 94 -25.55 -8.27 -1.52
C VAL A 94 -26.65 -7.87 -2.52
N ALA A 95 -26.64 -8.42 -3.73
CA ALA A 95 -27.70 -8.18 -4.71
C ALA A 95 -29.06 -8.70 -4.24
N TYR A 96 -29.09 -9.89 -3.63
CA TYR A 96 -30.29 -10.42 -2.97
C TYR A 96 -30.76 -9.51 -1.83
N GLU A 97 -29.88 -9.10 -0.92
CA GLU A 97 -30.23 -8.20 0.19
C GLU A 97 -30.78 -6.84 -0.27
N ASN A 98 -30.36 -6.38 -1.45
CA ASN A 98 -30.84 -5.11 -2.03
C ASN A 98 -32.16 -5.23 -2.79
N SER A 99 -32.40 -6.35 -3.47
CA SER A 99 -33.52 -6.51 -4.41
C SER A 99 -34.63 -7.44 -3.92
N GLY A 100 -34.31 -8.37 -2.99
CA GLY A 100 -35.20 -9.47 -2.63
C GLY A 100 -35.36 -10.54 -3.72
N ASP A 101 -34.57 -10.50 -4.82
CA ASP A 101 -34.67 -11.42 -5.93
C ASP A 101 -33.89 -12.72 -5.63
N ASP A 102 -34.61 -13.79 -5.36
CA ASP A 102 -34.09 -15.11 -4.96
C ASP A 102 -33.09 -15.70 -5.97
N LYS A 103 -33.14 -15.33 -7.23
CA LYS A 103 -32.19 -15.84 -8.25
C LYS A 103 -30.73 -15.62 -7.86
N PHE A 104 -30.42 -14.48 -7.20
CA PHE A 104 -29.07 -14.18 -6.75
C PHE A 104 -28.65 -15.10 -5.59
N LEU A 105 -29.55 -15.32 -4.63
CA LEU A 105 -29.28 -16.19 -3.50
C LEU A 105 -29.13 -17.66 -3.93
N GLU A 106 -29.99 -18.15 -4.80
CA GLU A 106 -29.90 -19.50 -5.36
C GLU A 106 -28.58 -19.70 -6.13
N ARG A 107 -28.16 -18.71 -6.93
CA ARG A 107 -26.88 -18.78 -7.62
C ARG A 107 -25.68 -18.79 -6.66
N ALA A 108 -25.71 -18.00 -5.60
CA ALA A 108 -24.68 -18.00 -4.56
C ALA A 108 -24.58 -19.37 -3.88
N LYS A 109 -25.74 -19.97 -3.57
CA LYS A 109 -25.89 -21.30 -2.98
C LYS A 109 -25.33 -22.39 -3.89
N GLU A 110 -25.70 -22.39 -5.18
CA GLU A 110 -25.19 -23.34 -6.19
C GLU A 110 -23.68 -23.33 -6.29
N ILE A 111 -23.09 -22.14 -6.49
CA ILE A 111 -21.64 -21.94 -6.60
C ILE A 111 -20.91 -22.47 -5.37
N THR A 112 -21.42 -22.11 -4.20
CA THR A 112 -20.78 -22.45 -2.92
C THR A 112 -20.90 -23.93 -2.58
N ALA A 113 -22.06 -24.54 -2.83
CA ALA A 113 -22.28 -25.99 -2.65
C ALA A 113 -21.42 -26.80 -3.63
N ASP A 114 -21.29 -26.34 -4.88
CA ASP A 114 -20.43 -26.98 -5.87
C ASP A 114 -18.96 -26.89 -5.45
N TRP A 115 -18.50 -25.70 -5.00
CA TRP A 115 -17.16 -25.54 -4.44
C TRP A 115 -16.91 -26.51 -3.28
N TRP A 116 -17.85 -26.64 -2.32
CA TRP A 116 -17.73 -27.52 -1.15
C TRP A 116 -17.65 -29.00 -1.53
N ARG A 117 -18.39 -29.44 -2.56
CA ARG A 117 -18.31 -30.82 -3.06
C ARG A 117 -16.93 -31.15 -3.62
N HIS A 118 -16.31 -30.19 -4.36
CA HIS A 118 -15.02 -30.41 -5.02
C HIS A 118 -13.81 -30.21 -4.12
N ASN A 119 -13.93 -29.42 -3.07
CA ASN A 119 -12.80 -28.96 -2.27
C ASN A 119 -12.94 -29.33 -0.80
N LYS A 120 -13.07 -30.61 -0.49
CA LYS A 120 -13.12 -31.10 0.89
C LYS A 120 -11.82 -30.81 1.65
N PRO A 121 -11.85 -30.67 3.01
CA PRO A 121 -10.63 -30.57 3.81
C PRO A 121 -9.67 -31.72 3.52
N GLY A 122 -8.37 -31.39 3.39
CA GLY A 122 -7.34 -32.36 2.98
C GLY A 122 -7.13 -32.47 1.48
N ALA A 123 -7.89 -31.77 0.65
CA ALA A 123 -7.60 -31.65 -0.78
C ALA A 123 -6.19 -31.09 -1.00
N SER A 124 -5.41 -31.73 -1.88
CA SER A 124 -3.97 -31.45 -2.09
C SER A 124 -3.68 -30.14 -2.85
N LYS A 125 -4.69 -29.37 -3.21
CA LYS A 125 -4.53 -28.13 -3.99
C LYS A 125 -3.83 -27.05 -3.21
N PRO A 126 -2.80 -26.39 -3.77
CA PRO A 126 -1.87 -25.54 -3.01
C PRO A 126 -2.49 -24.38 -2.27
N TYR A 127 -3.63 -23.83 -2.73
CA TYR A 127 -4.18 -22.57 -2.19
C TYR A 127 -5.55 -22.69 -1.53
N VAL A 128 -6.26 -23.80 -1.72
CA VAL A 128 -7.66 -23.96 -1.28
C VAL A 128 -7.81 -23.84 0.23
N TRP A 129 -6.95 -24.52 0.99
CA TRP A 129 -7.02 -24.59 2.45
C TRP A 129 -5.88 -23.83 3.16
N LYS A 130 -5.30 -22.83 2.49
CA LYS A 130 -4.35 -21.91 3.15
C LYS A 130 -5.07 -20.91 4.03
N ASP A 131 -4.30 -20.33 4.95
CA ASP A 131 -4.73 -19.38 5.98
C ASP A 131 -5.62 -18.24 5.45
N HIS A 132 -5.15 -17.50 4.43
CA HIS A 132 -5.86 -16.33 3.94
C HIS A 132 -7.12 -16.69 3.12
N PRO A 133 -7.10 -17.54 2.09
CA PRO A 133 -8.32 -17.99 1.42
C PRO A 133 -9.36 -18.60 2.37
N VAL A 134 -8.93 -19.36 3.39
CA VAL A 134 -9.84 -19.92 4.40
C VAL A 134 -10.54 -18.80 5.17
N SER A 135 -9.80 -17.82 5.69
CA SER A 135 -10.40 -16.73 6.48
C SER A 135 -11.36 -15.88 5.66
N LEU A 136 -11.00 -15.55 4.43
CA LEU A 136 -11.84 -14.73 3.55
C LEU A 136 -13.10 -15.50 3.10
N ARG A 137 -12.95 -16.77 2.71
CA ARG A 137 -14.07 -17.62 2.33
C ARG A 137 -15.03 -17.84 3.51
N THR A 138 -14.51 -18.02 4.71
CA THR A 138 -15.33 -18.14 5.90
C THR A 138 -16.28 -16.97 6.07
N GLN A 139 -15.80 -15.75 5.87
CA GLN A 139 -16.63 -14.54 5.96
C GLN A 139 -17.73 -14.56 4.90
N ALA A 140 -17.42 -14.94 3.65
CA ALA A 140 -18.42 -15.10 2.60
C ALA A 140 -19.44 -16.20 2.91
N LEU A 141 -19.01 -17.32 3.49
CA LEU A 141 -19.90 -18.41 3.92
C LEU A 141 -20.79 -18.01 5.10
N VAL A 142 -20.27 -17.24 6.06
CA VAL A 142 -21.09 -16.70 7.16
C VAL A 142 -22.16 -15.76 6.62
N CYS A 143 -21.78 -14.87 5.69
CA CYS A 143 -22.74 -14.03 4.97
C CYS A 143 -23.87 -14.87 4.34
N LEU A 144 -23.53 -15.87 3.55
CA LEU A 144 -24.52 -16.75 2.92
C LEU A 144 -25.39 -17.46 3.96
N SER A 145 -24.81 -17.88 5.09
CA SER A 145 -25.54 -18.59 6.15
C SER A 145 -26.59 -17.75 6.85
N MET A 146 -26.59 -16.43 6.68
CA MET A 146 -27.67 -15.58 7.23
C MET A 146 -28.99 -15.81 6.50
N HIS A 147 -28.94 -16.32 5.27
CA HIS A 147 -30.09 -16.52 4.39
C HIS A 147 -30.32 -18.00 4.01
N VAL A 148 -29.31 -18.86 4.19
CA VAL A 148 -29.32 -20.29 3.83
C VAL A 148 -29.03 -21.14 5.05
N ASP A 149 -29.88 -22.11 5.37
CA ASP A 149 -29.75 -23.00 6.53
C ASP A 149 -29.57 -24.48 6.13
N ASP A 150 -28.83 -24.71 5.05
CA ASP A 150 -28.55 -26.05 4.53
C ASP A 150 -27.51 -26.80 5.39
N PRO A 151 -27.65 -28.13 5.61
CA PRO A 151 -26.70 -28.93 6.40
C PRO A 151 -25.26 -28.85 5.88
N TRP A 152 -25.05 -28.88 4.55
CA TRP A 152 -23.72 -28.82 3.94
C TRP A 152 -23.00 -27.52 4.28
N LEU A 153 -23.72 -26.39 4.44
CA LEU A 153 -23.12 -25.10 4.76
C LEU A 153 -22.64 -25.07 6.22
N LYS A 154 -23.42 -25.67 7.13
CA LYS A 154 -23.02 -25.87 8.54
C LYS A 154 -21.79 -26.76 8.65
N ASP A 155 -21.72 -27.85 7.89
CA ASP A 155 -20.57 -28.74 7.85
C ASP A 155 -19.32 -28.01 7.32
N SER A 156 -19.49 -27.23 6.25
CA SER A 156 -18.41 -26.41 5.68
C SER A 156 -17.89 -25.40 6.70
N LEU A 157 -18.77 -24.62 7.34
CA LEU A 157 -18.40 -23.65 8.37
C LEU A 157 -17.76 -24.29 9.59
N SER A 158 -18.19 -25.47 10.01
CA SER A 158 -17.56 -26.23 11.09
C SER A 158 -16.13 -26.65 10.75
N ALA A 159 -15.88 -27.11 9.52
CA ALA A 159 -14.53 -27.43 9.04
C ALA A 159 -13.63 -26.19 9.00
N HIS A 160 -14.15 -25.04 8.56
CA HIS A 160 -13.41 -23.77 8.56
C HIS A 160 -13.09 -23.31 9.99
N ALA A 161 -14.04 -23.38 10.93
CA ALA A 161 -13.81 -23.01 12.32
C ALA A 161 -12.73 -23.86 12.98
N LYS A 162 -12.69 -25.18 12.71
CA LYS A 162 -11.65 -26.08 13.18
C LYS A 162 -10.26 -25.63 12.71
N LEU A 163 -10.11 -25.27 11.43
CA LEU A 163 -8.85 -24.78 10.89
C LEU A 163 -8.47 -23.43 11.49
N LEU A 164 -9.40 -22.48 11.55
CA LEU A 164 -9.17 -21.14 12.10
C LEU A 164 -8.81 -21.16 13.59
N SER A 165 -9.31 -22.13 14.36
CA SER A 165 -8.97 -22.29 15.77
C SER A 165 -7.63 -23.00 16.00
N THR A 166 -7.02 -23.63 14.98
CA THR A 166 -5.77 -24.39 15.08
C THR A 166 -4.56 -23.44 15.28
N PRO A 167 -3.83 -23.55 16.42
CA PRO A 167 -2.75 -22.60 16.74
C PRO A 167 -1.62 -22.55 15.72
N SER A 168 -1.22 -23.69 15.13
CA SER A 168 -0.12 -23.77 14.16
C SER A 168 -0.43 -23.09 12.81
N LEU A 169 -1.70 -22.83 12.51
CA LEU A 169 -2.13 -22.15 11.28
C LEU A 169 -2.34 -20.65 11.48
N TYR A 170 -2.27 -20.17 12.72
CA TYR A 170 -2.54 -18.78 13.05
C TYR A 170 -1.35 -17.85 12.71
N LYS A 171 -1.65 -16.73 12.05
CA LYS A 171 -0.66 -15.73 11.61
C LYS A 171 -0.60 -14.55 12.58
N LYS A 172 -0.03 -14.77 13.76
CA LYS A 172 0.10 -13.74 14.80
C LYS A 172 0.93 -12.55 14.33
N GLY A 173 0.44 -11.32 14.55
CA GLY A 173 1.13 -10.07 14.18
C GLY A 173 1.22 -9.84 12.67
N HIS A 174 0.17 -10.22 11.94
CA HIS A 174 0.07 -10.11 10.48
C HIS A 174 -1.39 -9.89 10.08
N ASN A 175 -1.65 -9.18 8.97
CA ASN A 175 -3.01 -8.93 8.47
C ASN A 175 -3.82 -10.23 8.24
N HIS A 176 -3.19 -11.33 7.83
CA HIS A 176 -3.87 -12.63 7.71
C HIS A 176 -4.41 -13.12 9.06
N GLY A 177 -3.70 -12.86 10.17
CA GLY A 177 -4.20 -13.18 11.52
C GLY A 177 -5.43 -12.35 11.90
N ILE A 178 -5.46 -11.08 11.51
CA ILE A 178 -6.63 -10.21 11.67
C ILE A 178 -7.84 -10.83 10.94
N ASP A 179 -7.67 -11.23 9.68
CA ASP A 179 -8.73 -11.86 8.90
C ASP A 179 -9.17 -13.21 9.47
N GLN A 180 -8.24 -14.02 10.01
CA GLN A 180 -8.56 -15.29 10.66
C GLN A 180 -9.42 -15.06 11.90
N ASP A 181 -9.14 -14.04 12.70
CA ASP A 181 -9.90 -13.75 13.90
C ASP A 181 -11.25 -13.11 13.59
N ILE A 182 -11.36 -12.25 12.58
CA ILE A 182 -12.65 -11.76 12.07
C ILE A 182 -13.53 -12.94 11.67
N ALA A 183 -12.97 -13.87 10.91
CA ALA A 183 -13.69 -15.05 10.42
C ALA A 183 -14.13 -15.98 11.56
N LEU A 184 -13.24 -16.29 12.50
CA LEU A 184 -13.56 -17.17 13.65
C LEU A 184 -14.60 -16.53 14.57
N MET A 185 -14.50 -15.23 14.81
CA MET A 185 -15.48 -14.47 15.58
C MET A 185 -16.86 -14.50 14.91
N ALA A 186 -16.91 -14.31 13.58
CA ALA A 186 -18.15 -14.33 12.82
C ALA A 186 -18.86 -15.69 12.92
N ILE A 187 -18.14 -16.82 12.80
CA ILE A 187 -18.73 -18.15 13.01
C ILE A 187 -19.19 -18.32 14.47
N GLY A 188 -18.34 -17.91 15.42
CA GLY A 188 -18.65 -18.00 16.85
C GLY A 188 -19.93 -17.25 17.21
N CYS A 189 -20.13 -16.08 16.61
CA CYS A 189 -21.33 -15.27 16.76
C CYS A 189 -22.54 -15.96 16.12
N ARG A 190 -22.41 -16.37 14.86
CA ARG A 190 -23.51 -17.01 14.08
C ARG A 190 -24.07 -18.25 14.74
N TYR A 191 -23.19 -19.07 15.33
CA TYR A 191 -23.59 -20.35 15.97
C TYR A 191 -23.55 -20.31 17.49
N LYS A 192 -23.49 -19.11 18.11
CA LYS A 192 -23.48 -18.93 19.59
C LYS A 192 -22.34 -19.71 20.28
N ARG A 193 -21.20 -19.85 19.63
CA ARG A 193 -19.99 -20.51 20.14
C ARG A 193 -19.08 -19.47 20.82
N SER A 194 -19.35 -19.20 22.10
CA SER A 194 -18.62 -18.20 22.88
C SER A 194 -17.11 -18.50 23.03
N ASP A 195 -16.71 -19.77 22.99
CA ASP A 195 -15.32 -20.22 23.00
C ASP A 195 -14.55 -19.70 21.78
N TRP A 196 -15.13 -19.78 20.58
CA TRP A 196 -14.54 -19.26 19.36
C TRP A 196 -14.48 -17.74 19.36
N SER A 197 -15.55 -17.06 19.75
CA SER A 197 -15.57 -15.59 19.81
C SER A 197 -14.55 -15.05 20.83
N LYS A 198 -14.45 -15.66 22.03
CA LYS A 198 -13.47 -15.27 23.05
C LYS A 198 -12.04 -15.51 22.57
N LEU A 199 -11.75 -16.63 21.91
CA LEU A 199 -10.45 -16.93 21.33
C LEU A 199 -10.06 -15.89 20.28
N ALA A 200 -10.97 -15.59 19.35
CA ALA A 200 -10.76 -14.64 18.28
C ALA A 200 -10.47 -13.23 18.81
N VAL A 201 -11.29 -12.72 19.73
CA VAL A 201 -11.09 -11.37 20.31
C VAL A 201 -9.76 -11.24 21.04
N ARG A 202 -9.37 -12.26 21.82
CA ARG A 202 -8.07 -12.28 22.49
C ARG A 202 -6.91 -12.23 21.49
N ARG A 203 -6.92 -13.13 20.48
CA ARG A 203 -5.87 -13.19 19.46
C ARG A 203 -5.78 -11.92 18.63
N LEU A 204 -6.94 -11.39 18.23
CA LEU A 204 -7.02 -10.12 17.47
C LEU A 204 -6.40 -8.96 18.25
N THR A 205 -6.73 -8.84 19.55
CA THR A 205 -6.15 -7.80 20.42
C THR A 205 -4.62 -7.89 20.48
N GLU A 206 -4.08 -9.11 20.62
CA GLU A 206 -2.63 -9.34 20.63
C GLU A 206 -2.02 -9.05 19.26
N THR A 207 -2.64 -9.51 18.18
CA THR A 207 -2.15 -9.33 16.80
C THR A 207 -2.12 -7.85 16.42
N VAL A 208 -3.16 -7.10 16.73
CA VAL A 208 -3.22 -5.66 16.43
C VAL A 208 -2.11 -4.90 17.17
N LYS A 209 -1.79 -5.24 18.42
CA LYS A 209 -0.68 -4.63 19.18
C LYS A 209 0.70 -4.96 18.60
N LEU A 210 0.84 -6.12 17.98
CA LEU A 210 2.08 -6.54 17.32
C LEU A 210 2.25 -5.93 15.94
N ASP A 211 1.16 -5.72 15.22
CA ASP A 211 1.18 -5.27 13.84
C ASP A 211 1.15 -3.73 13.70
N VAL A 212 0.38 -3.07 14.55
CA VAL A 212 0.31 -1.60 14.63
C VAL A 212 1.02 -1.15 15.90
N ASP A 213 2.07 -0.34 15.78
CA ASP A 213 2.82 0.15 16.95
C ASP A 213 2.07 1.25 17.72
N SER A 214 2.66 1.74 18.82
CA SER A 214 2.03 2.77 19.65
C SER A 214 1.90 4.14 18.99
N GLN A 215 2.60 4.38 17.89
CA GLN A 215 2.50 5.60 17.09
C GLN A 215 1.52 5.45 15.91
N GLY A 216 0.88 4.28 15.76
CA GLY A 216 -0.02 3.97 14.66
C GLY A 216 0.67 3.44 13.40
N ALA A 217 1.99 3.30 13.39
CA ALA A 217 2.67 2.80 12.20
C ALA A 217 2.53 1.29 12.04
N LEU A 218 2.25 0.86 10.80
CA LEU A 218 2.14 -0.55 10.46
C LEU A 218 3.53 -1.19 10.33
N ARG A 219 3.71 -2.34 10.98
CA ARG A 219 4.99 -3.08 10.96
C ARG A 219 5.18 -4.01 9.77
N GLU A 220 4.22 -4.11 8.88
CA GLU A 220 4.31 -4.90 7.65
C GLU A 220 5.16 -4.23 6.55
N GLN A 221 5.66 -3.03 6.81
CA GLN A 221 6.64 -2.31 5.99
C GLN A 221 6.14 -1.86 4.61
N ALA A 222 4.83 -1.72 4.43
CA ALA A 222 4.22 -1.11 3.26
C ALA A 222 3.01 -0.26 3.68
N PRO A 223 3.05 1.07 3.52
CA PRO A 223 1.98 1.98 3.97
C PRO A 223 0.58 1.63 3.42
N ARG A 224 0.51 1.14 2.19
CA ARG A 224 -0.75 0.68 1.58
C ARG A 224 -1.49 -0.34 2.45
N TYR A 225 -0.74 -1.22 3.14
CA TYR A 225 -1.35 -2.22 4.02
C TYR A 225 -1.94 -1.62 5.29
N ALA A 226 -1.57 -0.39 5.68
CA ALA A 226 -2.23 0.32 6.78
C ALA A 226 -3.70 0.62 6.45
N VAL A 227 -4.00 0.99 5.20
CA VAL A 227 -5.38 1.17 4.73
C VAL A 227 -6.16 -0.13 4.78
N TYR A 228 -5.55 -1.23 4.32
CA TYR A 228 -6.15 -2.56 4.42
C TYR A 228 -6.45 -2.93 5.87
N VAL A 229 -5.46 -2.86 6.75
CA VAL A 229 -5.60 -3.20 8.17
C VAL A 229 -6.65 -2.32 8.84
N TYR A 230 -6.65 -1.00 8.57
CA TYR A 230 -7.69 -0.09 9.07
C TYR A 230 -9.10 -0.57 8.69
N GLY A 231 -9.34 -0.84 7.41
CA GLY A 231 -10.63 -1.34 6.93
C GLY A 231 -11.02 -2.66 7.61
N ARG A 232 -10.06 -3.58 7.79
CA ARG A 232 -10.31 -4.85 8.50
C ARG A 232 -10.65 -4.65 9.98
N LEU A 233 -10.02 -3.69 10.65
CA LEU A 233 -10.35 -3.36 12.03
C LEU A 233 -11.75 -2.73 12.15
N GLN A 234 -12.17 -1.91 11.18
CA GLN A 234 -13.56 -1.41 11.15
C GLN A 234 -14.57 -2.57 11.03
N VAL A 235 -14.33 -3.52 10.13
CA VAL A 235 -15.16 -4.74 10.02
C VAL A 235 -15.16 -5.51 11.33
N ALA A 236 -14.02 -5.73 11.96
CA ALA A 236 -13.91 -6.43 13.24
C ALA A 236 -14.73 -5.75 14.35
N MET A 237 -14.60 -4.43 14.48
CA MET A 237 -15.33 -3.65 15.49
C MET A 237 -16.84 -3.65 15.25
N THR A 238 -17.27 -3.59 13.99
CA THR A 238 -18.69 -3.69 13.61
C THR A 238 -19.24 -5.06 13.98
N ASN A 239 -18.53 -6.14 13.60
CA ASN A 239 -18.93 -7.50 13.96
C ASN A 239 -19.02 -7.71 15.48
N MET A 240 -18.07 -7.16 16.25
CA MET A 240 -18.14 -7.22 17.72
C MET A 240 -19.41 -6.57 18.24
N ARG A 241 -19.77 -5.36 17.76
CA ARG A 241 -20.97 -4.64 18.22
C ARG A 241 -22.25 -5.41 17.86
N GLU A 242 -22.34 -5.94 16.63
CA GLU A 242 -23.49 -6.75 16.20
C GLU A 242 -23.65 -8.03 17.02
N CYS A 243 -22.55 -8.59 17.50
CA CYS A 243 -22.51 -9.78 18.33
C CYS A 243 -22.65 -9.49 19.85
N GLY A 244 -22.88 -8.25 20.26
CA GLY A 244 -22.95 -7.86 21.66
C GLY A 244 -21.61 -7.97 22.41
N ILE A 245 -20.49 -7.97 21.67
CA ILE A 245 -19.12 -8.03 22.23
C ILE A 245 -18.59 -6.61 22.39
N LYS A 246 -18.12 -6.28 23.59
CA LYS A 246 -17.45 -4.98 23.83
C LYS A 246 -16.13 -4.91 23.03
N VAL A 247 -15.96 -3.84 22.26
CA VAL A 247 -14.71 -3.58 21.53
C VAL A 247 -13.58 -3.28 22.53
N PRO A 248 -12.47 -4.03 22.49
CA PRO A 248 -11.29 -3.71 23.31
C PRO A 248 -10.70 -2.35 22.96
N GLY A 249 -10.28 -1.58 23.99
CA GLY A 249 -9.68 -0.25 23.80
C GLY A 249 -8.40 -0.27 22.95
N ASP A 250 -7.60 -1.33 23.06
CA ASP A 250 -6.41 -1.52 22.23
C ASP A 250 -6.75 -1.60 20.73
N ILE A 251 -7.83 -2.28 20.35
CA ILE A 251 -8.26 -2.38 18.94
C ILE A 251 -8.72 -1.01 18.44
N ALA A 252 -9.62 -0.35 19.20
CA ALA A 252 -10.15 0.96 18.82
C ALA A 252 -9.05 2.03 18.75
N GLY A 253 -8.17 2.08 19.75
CA GLY A 253 -7.08 3.05 19.80
C GLY A 253 -6.05 2.86 18.68
N ARG A 254 -5.72 1.61 18.35
CA ARG A 254 -4.80 1.33 17.21
C ARG A 254 -5.44 1.64 15.86
N ALA A 255 -6.73 1.36 15.70
CA ALA A 255 -7.46 1.75 14.49
C ALA A 255 -7.47 3.28 14.31
N GLU A 256 -7.67 4.05 15.40
CA GLU A 256 -7.62 5.52 15.32
C GLU A 256 -6.20 6.02 15.00
N SER A 257 -5.17 5.49 15.66
CA SER A 257 -3.79 5.92 15.42
C SER A 257 -3.27 5.58 14.02
N LEU A 258 -3.84 4.57 13.33
CA LEU A 258 -3.52 4.27 11.93
C LEU A 258 -3.88 5.43 10.98
N LYS A 259 -4.89 6.25 11.29
CA LYS A 259 -5.29 7.39 10.46
C LYS A 259 -4.14 8.39 10.27
N ASP A 260 -3.46 8.74 11.37
CA ASP A 260 -2.31 9.64 11.31
C ASP A 260 -1.17 9.07 10.46
N PHE A 261 -0.89 7.77 10.61
CA PHE A 261 0.13 7.11 9.80
C PHE A 261 -0.25 7.09 8.30
N ILE A 262 -1.51 6.79 7.98
CA ILE A 262 -2.02 6.82 6.60
C ILE A 262 -1.91 8.24 6.04
N ALA A 263 -2.34 9.27 6.81
CA ALA A 263 -2.23 10.67 6.39
C ALA A 263 -0.78 11.08 6.09
N HIS A 264 0.16 10.80 7.01
CA HIS A 264 1.58 11.13 6.80
C HIS A 264 2.19 10.36 5.62
N SER A 265 1.76 9.13 5.37
CA SER A 265 2.25 8.34 4.23
C SER A 265 1.55 8.67 2.90
N THR A 266 0.58 9.59 2.89
CA THR A 266 -0.09 10.07 1.68
C THR A 266 0.56 11.36 1.20
N GLN A 267 0.97 11.39 -0.07
CA GLN A 267 1.59 12.54 -0.72
C GLN A 267 0.58 13.66 -0.98
N PRO A 268 1.01 14.89 -1.29
CA PRO A 268 0.10 16.02 -1.57
C PRO A 268 -0.85 15.80 -2.75
N ASN A 269 -0.48 14.94 -3.71
CA ASN A 269 -1.32 14.55 -4.84
C ASN A 269 -2.43 13.54 -4.47
N GLY A 270 -2.55 13.15 -3.20
CA GLY A 270 -3.55 12.19 -2.72
C GLY A 270 -3.14 10.72 -2.83
N TYR A 271 -2.02 10.40 -3.46
CA TYR A 271 -1.51 9.02 -3.55
C TYR A 271 -0.56 8.69 -2.39
N MET A 272 -0.57 7.45 -1.97
CA MET A 272 0.35 7.00 -0.92
C MET A 272 1.78 6.87 -1.44
N ALA A 273 2.76 7.15 -0.59
CA ALA A 273 4.17 6.88 -0.89
C ALA A 273 4.35 5.38 -1.24
N PRO A 274 4.93 5.06 -2.43
CA PRO A 274 4.98 3.69 -2.97
C PRO A 274 6.06 2.84 -2.33
N LEU A 275 6.09 2.76 -1.00
CA LEU A 275 7.09 2.02 -0.22
C LEU A 275 6.68 0.56 -0.04
N GLY A 276 7.66 -0.35 -0.13
CA GLY A 276 7.42 -1.78 -0.04
C GLY A 276 6.45 -2.27 -1.13
N ASP A 277 5.50 -3.15 -0.78
CA ASP A 277 4.44 -3.61 -1.69
C ASP A 277 3.35 -2.53 -1.92
N GLY A 278 3.74 -1.26 -2.03
CA GLY A 278 2.91 -0.11 -2.37
C GLY A 278 3.01 0.28 -3.85
N SER A 279 1.89 0.67 -4.47
CA SER A 279 1.84 1.21 -5.83
C SER A 279 1.70 2.73 -5.78
N ALA A 280 2.31 3.45 -6.73
CA ALA A 280 2.32 4.91 -6.77
C ALA A 280 0.92 5.54 -6.94
N GLU A 281 -0.02 4.83 -7.53
CA GLU A 281 -1.40 5.29 -7.74
C GLU A 281 -2.37 4.67 -6.72
N THR A 282 -1.92 4.49 -5.47
CA THR A 282 -2.78 3.98 -4.39
C THR A 282 -3.37 5.15 -3.60
N GLU A 283 -4.66 5.37 -3.74
CA GLU A 283 -5.43 6.30 -2.90
C GLU A 283 -5.91 5.59 -1.63
N PRO A 284 -5.85 6.22 -0.45
CA PRO A 284 -6.36 5.63 0.79
C PRO A 284 -7.88 5.43 0.82
N LYS A 285 -8.66 6.16 0.00
CA LYS A 285 -10.14 6.09 -0.08
C LYS A 285 -10.84 6.14 1.29
N MET A 286 -10.30 6.91 2.21
CA MET A 286 -10.83 7.10 3.55
C MET A 286 -10.48 8.49 4.07
N GLU A 287 -11.27 9.00 4.98
CA GLU A 287 -10.96 10.24 5.68
C GLU A 287 -9.98 9.95 6.82
N THR A 288 -8.82 10.57 6.74
CA THR A 288 -7.78 10.46 7.78
C THR A 288 -7.82 11.61 8.78
N GLY A 289 -8.43 12.74 8.42
CA GLY A 289 -8.22 14.02 9.08
C GLY A 289 -6.86 14.62 8.72
N THR A 290 -6.57 15.81 9.29
CA THR A 290 -5.27 16.48 9.15
C THR A 290 -4.50 16.32 10.44
N PRO A 291 -3.35 15.60 10.44
CA PRO A 291 -2.49 15.51 11.62
C PRO A 291 -1.99 16.88 12.09
N ALA A 292 -1.71 17.01 13.38
CA ALA A 292 -1.23 18.26 13.97
C ALA A 292 0.21 18.64 13.56
N GLN A 293 0.96 17.72 12.97
CA GLN A 293 2.37 17.92 12.61
C GLN A 293 2.57 17.62 11.12
N GLU A 294 3.32 18.46 10.43
CA GLU A 294 3.75 18.26 9.05
C GLU A 294 4.86 17.22 8.94
N VAL A 295 5.61 17.00 10.00
CA VAL A 295 6.77 16.10 10.06
C VAL A 295 6.59 15.07 11.17
N LYS A 296 6.75 13.78 10.82
CA LYS A 296 6.63 12.69 11.78
C LYS A 296 7.68 11.61 11.57
N VAL A 297 8.35 11.26 12.66
CA VAL A 297 9.25 10.08 12.72
C VAL A 297 8.54 8.95 13.45
N TYR A 298 8.35 7.84 12.76
CA TYR A 298 7.78 6.60 13.28
C TYR A 298 8.91 5.62 13.61
N ARG A 299 8.98 5.17 14.85
CA ARG A 299 10.05 4.27 15.35
C ARG A 299 10.09 2.91 14.63
N SER A 300 8.99 2.51 14.01
CA SER A 300 8.93 1.32 13.16
C SER A 300 9.68 1.46 11.83
N GLY A 301 10.24 2.64 11.54
CA GLY A 301 11.20 2.81 10.44
C GLY A 301 10.74 3.72 9.31
N TYR A 302 10.00 4.79 9.62
CA TYR A 302 9.57 5.78 8.64
C TYR A 302 9.80 7.19 9.16
N ALA A 303 10.24 8.10 8.30
CA ALA A 303 10.06 9.51 8.49
C ALA A 303 9.32 10.08 7.28
N TYR A 304 8.33 10.90 7.54
CA TYR A 304 7.57 11.65 6.55
C TYR A 304 7.60 13.12 6.90
N GLY A 305 7.67 13.97 5.89
CA GLY A 305 7.55 15.41 6.08
C GLY A 305 6.95 16.08 4.86
N ARG A 306 6.32 17.21 5.10
CA ARG A 306 5.75 18.09 4.08
C ARG A 306 5.87 19.54 4.48
N THR A 307 5.76 20.44 3.50
CA THR A 307 5.76 21.88 3.76
C THR A 307 4.45 22.30 4.44
N GLU A 308 3.31 21.84 3.91
CA GLU A 308 1.99 22.24 4.37
C GLU A 308 0.93 21.20 4.00
N TRP A 309 -0.09 21.06 4.83
CA TRP A 309 -1.25 20.23 4.54
C TRP A 309 -2.21 20.92 3.57
N GLY A 310 -2.91 20.13 2.74
CA GLY A 310 -3.99 20.60 1.86
C GLY A 310 -3.54 21.34 0.61
N LYS A 311 -2.24 21.48 0.37
CA LYS A 311 -1.68 22.11 -0.85
C LYS A 311 -1.07 21.05 -1.78
N PRO A 312 -1.61 20.87 -3.01
CA PRO A 312 -1.10 19.86 -3.94
C PRO A 312 0.32 20.09 -4.43
N ASP A 313 0.82 21.32 -4.39
CA ASP A 313 2.19 21.71 -4.77
C ASP A 313 3.20 21.67 -3.63
N SER A 314 2.74 21.40 -2.40
CA SER A 314 3.57 21.27 -1.21
C SER A 314 4.70 20.25 -1.42
N ALA A 315 5.91 20.55 -0.98
CA ALA A 315 6.96 19.54 -0.96
C ALA A 315 6.63 18.42 0.03
N TYR A 316 7.02 17.20 -0.32
CA TYR A 316 6.84 16.01 0.53
C TYR A 316 8.02 15.05 0.34
N TYR A 317 8.38 14.36 1.41
CA TYR A 317 9.39 13.31 1.37
C TYR A 317 9.03 12.14 2.26
N SER A 318 9.58 10.97 1.91
CA SER A 318 9.63 9.81 2.77
C SER A 318 11.05 9.30 2.94
N ILE A 319 11.37 8.77 4.13
CA ILE A 319 12.66 8.15 4.44
C ILE A 319 12.41 6.80 5.11
N ARG A 320 13.13 5.76 4.67
CA ARG A 320 13.03 4.41 5.20
C ARG A 320 14.22 4.01 6.04
N PHE A 321 13.94 3.42 7.21
CA PHE A 321 14.92 2.83 8.12
C PHE A 321 14.25 1.73 8.96
N GLY A 322 14.91 1.25 10.03
CA GLY A 322 14.29 0.36 11.02
C GLY A 322 14.65 -1.11 10.85
N PRO A 323 13.78 -2.03 11.30
CA PRO A 323 14.05 -3.46 11.27
C PRO A 323 14.19 -3.99 9.85
N GLY A 324 15.04 -5.00 9.64
CA GLY A 324 15.23 -5.62 8.34
C GLY A 324 13.94 -6.06 7.67
N MET A 325 13.98 -6.23 6.36
CA MET A 325 12.83 -6.53 5.51
C MET A 325 11.95 -7.66 6.07
N LYS A 326 10.65 -7.38 6.20
CA LYS A 326 9.61 -8.32 6.64
C LYS A 326 8.37 -8.18 5.75
N TYR A 327 7.59 -9.24 5.68
CA TYR A 327 6.25 -9.27 5.05
C TYR A 327 6.21 -8.56 3.69
N HIS A 328 5.71 -7.33 3.67
CA HIS A 328 5.50 -6.50 2.50
C HIS A 328 6.61 -5.47 2.26
N GLY A 329 7.67 -5.48 3.09
CA GLY A 329 8.82 -4.60 2.94
C GLY A 329 9.73 -5.00 1.78
N HIS A 330 10.56 -4.05 1.37
CA HIS A 330 11.63 -4.23 0.40
C HIS A 330 13.00 -3.96 1.06
N GLU A 331 14.09 -4.18 0.32
CA GLU A 331 15.45 -3.81 0.76
C GLU A 331 15.71 -2.31 0.51
N ASP A 332 14.79 -1.48 0.98
CA ASP A 332 14.67 -0.04 0.75
C ASP A 332 15.29 0.84 1.87
N HIS A 333 16.02 0.25 2.81
CA HIS A 333 16.61 0.96 3.93
C HIS A 333 17.63 2.02 3.50
N LEU A 334 17.59 3.19 4.15
CA LEU A 334 18.22 4.43 3.74
C LEU A 334 17.62 5.02 2.44
N GLY A 335 16.54 4.46 1.93
CA GLY A 335 15.82 4.96 0.76
C GLY A 335 15.06 6.25 1.05
N VAL A 336 14.96 7.10 0.03
CA VAL A 336 14.20 8.36 0.07
C VAL A 336 13.31 8.47 -1.16
N THR A 337 12.13 9.09 -0.99
CA THR A 337 11.32 9.61 -2.10
C THR A 337 11.15 11.11 -1.92
N TYR A 338 10.87 11.82 -3.01
CA TYR A 338 10.72 13.27 -2.98
C TYR A 338 9.68 13.74 -3.99
N TYR A 339 8.74 14.53 -3.52
CA TYR A 339 7.71 15.19 -4.30
C TYR A 339 7.83 16.71 -4.06
N ALA A 340 7.76 17.51 -5.09
CA ALA A 340 7.82 18.97 -4.98
C ALA A 340 7.19 19.64 -6.21
N GLN A 341 6.67 20.85 -6.03
CA GLN A 341 6.08 21.67 -7.09
C GLN A 341 5.00 20.92 -7.89
N GLY A 342 4.14 20.19 -7.17
CA GLY A 342 3.00 19.49 -7.72
C GLY A 342 3.32 18.20 -8.48
N ARG A 343 4.51 17.59 -8.30
CA ARG A 343 4.90 16.38 -9.02
C ARG A 343 5.90 15.48 -8.30
N ASP A 344 5.86 14.21 -8.64
CA ASP A 344 6.86 13.25 -8.21
C ASP A 344 8.23 13.56 -8.84
N ILE A 345 9.28 13.62 -8.01
CA ILE A 345 10.67 13.85 -8.42
C ILE A 345 11.47 12.55 -8.28
N LEU A 346 11.75 12.14 -7.03
CA LEU A 346 12.41 10.88 -6.72
C LEU A 346 11.35 9.87 -6.27
N VAL A 347 11.23 8.78 -7.02
CA VAL A 347 10.23 7.74 -6.78
C VAL A 347 10.87 6.42 -6.41
N ASP A 348 10.08 5.52 -5.83
CA ASP A 348 10.45 4.13 -5.62
C ASP A 348 10.06 3.30 -6.86
N ALA A 349 10.65 2.10 -7.01
CA ALA A 349 10.27 1.21 -8.11
C ALA A 349 8.84 0.67 -7.98
N GLY A 350 8.26 0.74 -6.80
CA GLY A 350 6.90 0.33 -6.53
C GLY A 350 6.70 -1.19 -6.52
N PHE A 351 5.44 -1.60 -6.55
CA PHE A 351 5.01 -2.98 -6.46
C PHE A 351 4.38 -3.47 -7.77
N HIS A 352 4.99 -4.48 -8.39
CA HIS A 352 4.48 -5.06 -9.64
C HIS A 352 3.44 -6.15 -9.42
N SER A 353 3.80 -7.22 -8.72
CA SER A 353 2.92 -8.37 -8.47
C SER A 353 3.50 -9.29 -7.40
N TYR A 354 2.69 -10.27 -6.94
CA TYR A 354 3.17 -11.34 -6.05
C TYR A 354 3.73 -12.54 -6.80
N GLU A 355 3.71 -12.52 -8.13
CA GLU A 355 4.25 -13.62 -8.94
C GLU A 355 5.77 -13.71 -8.83
N ARG A 356 6.29 -14.92 -8.69
CA ARG A 356 7.73 -15.18 -8.62
C ARG A 356 8.37 -14.96 -9.98
N SER A 357 8.89 -13.77 -10.21
CA SER A 357 9.54 -13.37 -11.47
C SER A 357 10.85 -12.65 -11.18
N LYS A 358 11.75 -12.59 -12.16
CA LYS A 358 12.98 -11.79 -12.08
C LYS A 358 12.68 -10.33 -11.77
N TYR A 359 11.61 -9.79 -12.36
CA TYR A 359 11.21 -8.40 -12.14
C TYR A 359 10.68 -8.18 -10.71
N ARG A 360 9.86 -9.09 -10.16
CA ARG A 360 9.43 -9.02 -8.75
C ARG A 360 10.62 -9.06 -7.79
N TYR A 361 11.57 -9.96 -7.99
CA TYR A 361 12.76 -10.03 -7.14
C TYR A 361 13.64 -8.79 -7.26
N TRP A 362 13.70 -8.19 -8.44
CA TRP A 362 14.41 -6.93 -8.63
C TRP A 362 13.69 -5.78 -7.91
N THR A 363 12.35 -5.61 -8.02
CA THR A 363 11.61 -4.54 -7.30
C THR A 363 11.78 -4.63 -5.79
N MET A 364 12.02 -5.82 -5.24
CA MET A 364 12.29 -6.02 -3.81
C MET A 364 13.77 -5.78 -3.44
N SER A 365 14.67 -5.73 -4.40
CA SER A 365 16.12 -5.63 -4.14
C SER A 365 16.54 -4.18 -3.90
N HIS A 366 17.66 -3.99 -3.19
CA HIS A 366 18.20 -2.65 -2.92
C HIS A 366 18.50 -1.84 -4.18
N GLU A 367 18.78 -2.46 -5.34
CA GLU A 367 19.02 -1.76 -6.62
C GLU A 367 17.76 -1.09 -7.19
N ALA A 368 16.59 -1.42 -6.68
CA ALA A 368 15.31 -0.84 -7.11
C ALA A 368 14.92 0.44 -6.36
N HIS A 369 15.72 0.86 -5.38
CA HIS A 369 15.39 1.98 -4.50
C HIS A 369 16.44 3.11 -4.59
N ASN A 370 16.09 4.28 -4.05
CA ASN A 370 16.99 5.45 -4.00
C ASN A 370 17.98 5.31 -2.83
N VAL A 371 18.97 4.43 -2.96
CA VAL A 371 19.88 4.04 -1.89
C VAL A 371 21.35 4.15 -2.28
N PRO A 372 22.29 4.36 -1.34
CA PRO A 372 23.70 4.19 -1.59
C PRO A 372 24.09 2.71 -1.63
N THR A 373 24.98 2.34 -2.51
CA THR A 373 25.60 1.01 -2.57
C THR A 373 27.10 1.13 -2.28
N VAL A 374 27.71 0.11 -1.65
CA VAL A 374 29.16 0.09 -1.38
C VAL A 374 29.88 -0.70 -2.46
N VAL A 375 30.80 -0.05 -3.15
CA VAL A 375 31.51 -0.63 -4.30
C VAL A 375 32.40 -1.79 -3.86
N GLY A 376 32.30 -2.92 -4.57
CA GLY A 376 33.09 -4.13 -4.30
C GLY A 376 32.68 -4.91 -3.03
N ALA A 377 31.59 -4.52 -2.37
CA ALA A 377 31.08 -5.22 -1.20
C ALA A 377 29.75 -5.96 -1.52
N ARG A 378 29.58 -7.13 -0.91
CA ARG A 378 28.34 -7.92 -1.08
C ARG A 378 27.24 -7.39 -0.17
N PHE A 379 26.07 -7.15 -0.74
CA PHE A 379 24.87 -6.80 0.02
C PHE A 379 24.38 -7.96 0.89
N ARG A 380 24.02 -7.67 2.14
CA ARG A 380 23.45 -8.59 3.12
C ARG A 380 21.98 -8.26 3.32
N PRO A 381 21.07 -9.04 2.73
CA PRO A 381 19.64 -8.76 2.83
C PRO A 381 19.14 -8.85 4.28
N ARG A 382 18.02 -8.19 4.54
CA ARG A 382 17.33 -8.12 5.84
C ARG A 382 18.19 -7.49 6.96
N THR A 383 19.19 -6.71 6.62
CA THR A 383 19.96 -5.95 7.60
C THR A 383 19.11 -4.79 8.12
N ALA A 384 19.03 -4.64 9.43
CA ALA A 384 18.37 -3.49 10.04
C ALA A 384 19.20 -2.21 9.85
N SER A 385 18.51 -1.08 9.75
CA SER A 385 19.12 0.25 9.75
C SER A 385 18.58 1.08 10.93
N ARG A 386 19.26 2.17 11.25
CA ARG A 386 18.91 3.03 12.38
C ARG A 386 18.90 4.49 11.97
N LEU A 387 17.95 5.23 12.47
CA LEU A 387 18.03 6.68 12.58
C LEU A 387 18.97 6.98 13.77
N VAL A 388 20.06 7.65 13.50
CA VAL A 388 21.10 7.99 14.51
C VAL A 388 20.80 9.33 15.14
N ASP A 389 20.45 10.32 14.30
CA ASP A 389 20.14 11.67 14.72
C ASP A 389 19.10 12.31 13.80
N SER A 390 18.36 13.30 14.31
CA SER A 390 17.43 14.10 13.53
C SER A 390 17.20 15.48 14.12
N SER A 391 17.09 16.47 13.25
CA SER A 391 16.65 17.83 13.58
C SER A 391 15.37 18.14 12.80
N LEU A 392 14.29 18.43 13.50
CA LEU A 392 12.94 18.56 12.92
C LEU A 392 12.43 20.00 13.04
N GLY A 393 13.12 20.95 12.39
CA GLY A 393 12.66 22.34 12.29
C GLY A 393 11.50 22.47 11.28
N LYS A 394 10.74 23.57 11.38
CA LYS A 394 9.60 23.82 10.48
C LYS A 394 10.04 23.91 9.00
N ASP A 395 11.04 24.74 8.72
CA ASP A 395 11.47 25.02 7.34
C ASP A 395 12.61 24.10 6.88
N ARG A 396 13.23 23.38 7.82
CA ARG A 396 14.37 22.51 7.55
C ARG A 396 14.37 21.30 8.44
N GLN A 397 14.49 20.12 7.86
CA GLN A 397 14.70 18.88 8.57
C GLN A 397 15.99 18.19 8.13
N ALA A 398 16.66 17.57 9.09
CA ALA A 398 17.86 16.78 8.83
C ALA A 398 17.80 15.43 9.53
N TYR A 399 18.39 14.41 8.91
CA TYR A 399 18.38 13.02 9.40
C TYR A 399 19.74 12.37 9.16
N GLU A 400 20.22 11.61 10.14
CA GLU A 400 21.37 10.73 9.97
C GLU A 400 20.97 9.28 10.15
N LEU A 401 21.25 8.46 9.14
CA LEU A 401 20.88 7.04 9.04
C LEU A 401 22.13 6.19 8.87
N THR A 402 22.14 4.99 9.45
CA THR A 402 23.24 4.04 9.27
C THR A 402 22.75 2.60 9.23
N ASP A 403 23.50 1.75 8.53
CA ASP A 403 23.40 0.31 8.58
C ASP A 403 24.76 -0.38 8.32
N GLN A 404 24.75 -1.72 8.35
CA GLN A 404 25.89 -2.57 8.01
C GLN A 404 25.57 -3.58 6.90
N ALA A 405 24.66 -3.20 6.01
CA ALA A 405 24.19 -4.08 4.94
C ALA A 405 25.28 -4.53 3.95
N TYR A 406 26.47 -3.92 4.00
CA TYR A 406 27.62 -4.31 3.18
C TYR A 406 28.81 -4.82 4.03
N GLY A 407 28.58 -5.14 5.30
CA GLY A 407 29.62 -5.58 6.21
C GLY A 407 30.53 -4.47 6.73
N VAL A 408 30.28 -3.23 6.34
CA VAL A 408 30.87 -2.01 6.85
C VAL A 408 29.75 -1.02 7.16
N SER A 409 30.01 -0.05 8.04
CA SER A 409 29.04 1.00 8.31
C SER A 409 28.84 1.84 7.05
N ARG A 410 27.60 1.92 6.60
CA ARG A 410 27.12 2.79 5.53
C ARG A 410 26.28 3.90 6.17
N THR A 411 26.55 5.14 5.83
CA THR A 411 25.87 6.31 6.41
C THR A 411 25.20 7.11 5.31
N ARG A 412 23.97 7.55 5.57
CA ARG A 412 23.25 8.55 4.78
C ARG A 412 22.81 9.68 5.68
N LYS A 413 23.09 10.92 5.26
CA LYS A 413 22.51 12.13 5.84
C LYS A 413 21.56 12.74 4.82
N VAL A 414 20.40 13.17 5.26
CA VAL A 414 19.36 13.79 4.42
C VAL A 414 19.02 15.14 5.03
N LEU A 415 19.01 16.18 4.23
CA LEU A 415 18.52 17.52 4.59
C LEU A 415 17.43 17.89 3.60
N VAL A 416 16.27 18.31 4.11
CA VAL A 416 15.20 18.89 3.31
C VAL A 416 15.01 20.34 3.74
N ASN A 417 15.05 21.24 2.77
CA ASN A 417 14.75 22.65 2.96
C ASN A 417 13.47 22.97 2.18
N HIS A 418 12.44 23.38 2.89
CA HIS A 418 11.11 23.65 2.34
C HIS A 418 10.99 25.04 1.70
N GLY A 419 11.83 26.02 2.09
CA GLY A 419 11.74 27.37 1.56
C GLY A 419 12.05 27.43 0.05
N GLU A 420 13.01 26.61 -0.40
CA GLU A 420 13.44 26.55 -1.81
C GLU A 420 13.21 25.16 -2.42
N ASP A 421 12.41 24.30 -1.78
CA ASP A 421 12.13 22.93 -2.23
C ASP A 421 13.41 22.14 -2.59
N ILE A 422 14.43 22.17 -1.73
CA ILE A 422 15.71 21.48 -1.98
C ILE A 422 15.84 20.26 -1.08
N MET A 423 16.24 19.14 -1.67
CA MET A 423 16.70 17.96 -0.92
C MET A 423 18.22 17.78 -1.15
N ALA A 424 19.00 17.73 -0.08
CA ALA A 424 20.42 17.38 -0.13
C ALA A 424 20.65 16.05 0.61
N VAL A 425 21.45 15.16 0.01
CA VAL A 425 21.75 13.83 0.56
C VAL A 425 23.25 13.58 0.48
N ARG A 426 23.87 13.26 1.62
CA ARG A 426 25.26 12.88 1.70
C ARG A 426 25.41 11.42 2.09
N ASP A 427 26.13 10.66 1.28
CA ASP A 427 26.35 9.23 1.47
C ASP A 427 27.82 8.90 1.58
N GLY A 428 28.16 8.00 2.51
CA GLY A 428 29.51 7.52 2.72
C GLY A 428 29.54 6.10 3.30
N ALA A 429 30.74 5.52 3.36
CA ALA A 429 30.97 4.24 4.01
C ALA A 429 32.30 4.23 4.76
N ALA A 430 32.33 3.50 5.88
CA ALA A 430 33.53 3.34 6.70
C ALA A 430 34.64 2.54 5.98
N GLY A 431 35.87 2.61 6.53
CA GLY A 431 37.00 1.83 6.07
C GLY A 431 37.51 2.20 4.67
N GLY A 432 37.38 3.47 4.26
CA GLY A 432 37.85 3.94 2.96
C GLY A 432 37.10 3.36 1.76
N LYS A 433 35.97 2.71 1.98
CA LYS A 433 35.15 2.16 0.91
C LYS A 433 34.47 3.26 0.10
N LYS A 434 34.35 3.05 -1.21
CA LYS A 434 33.63 3.96 -2.09
C LYS A 434 32.14 3.60 -2.13
N VAL A 435 31.30 4.62 -2.27
CA VAL A 435 29.85 4.48 -2.45
C VAL A 435 29.44 4.89 -3.87
N ARG A 436 28.29 4.41 -4.29
CA ARG A 436 27.52 4.82 -5.46
C ARG A 436 26.09 5.03 -5.07
N ASN A 437 25.48 6.09 -5.57
CA ASN A 437 24.07 6.37 -5.35
C ASN A 437 23.27 5.95 -6.58
N ILE A 438 22.10 5.39 -6.32
CA ILE A 438 21.09 5.12 -7.33
C ILE A 438 19.96 6.11 -7.10
N TRP A 439 19.60 6.88 -8.13
CA TRP A 439 18.52 7.85 -8.08
C TRP A 439 17.50 7.56 -9.16
N ARG A 440 16.28 7.22 -8.78
CA ARG A 440 15.16 6.90 -9.66
C ARG A 440 14.21 8.07 -9.71
N PHE A 441 13.96 8.57 -10.90
CA PHE A 441 13.03 9.66 -11.14
C PHE A 441 11.69 9.16 -11.64
N ALA A 442 10.65 10.00 -11.52
CA ALA A 442 9.35 9.72 -12.07
C ALA A 442 9.42 9.37 -13.56
N ASP A 443 8.48 8.53 -14.02
CA ASP A 443 8.45 8.05 -15.42
C ASP A 443 8.19 9.16 -16.45
N SER A 444 7.64 10.31 -16.02
CA SER A 444 7.51 11.51 -16.86
C SER A 444 8.82 12.27 -17.07
N LEU A 445 9.79 12.15 -16.14
CA LEU A 445 11.04 12.91 -16.19
C LEU A 445 12.08 12.23 -17.08
N THR A 446 12.45 12.91 -18.18
CA THR A 446 13.40 12.42 -19.17
C THR A 446 14.69 13.23 -19.18
N LEU A 447 15.80 12.62 -19.62
CA LEU A 447 17.11 13.27 -19.66
C LEU A 447 17.11 14.47 -20.62
N VAL A 448 17.54 15.62 -20.12
CA VAL A 448 17.80 16.85 -20.89
C VAL A 448 19.30 17.06 -21.09
N SER A 449 20.09 16.99 -20.01
CA SER A 449 21.53 17.12 -20.08
C SER A 449 22.26 16.37 -18.97
N ASN A 450 23.53 16.02 -19.20
CA ASN A 450 24.43 15.42 -18.22
C ASN A 450 25.85 16.00 -18.45
N LYS A 451 26.19 17.06 -17.73
CA LYS A 451 27.45 17.79 -17.89
C LYS A 451 27.97 18.33 -16.55
N GLY A 452 29.28 18.30 -16.34
CA GLY A 452 29.93 18.99 -15.22
C GLY A 452 29.48 18.54 -13.81
N GLY A 453 28.99 17.31 -13.64
CA GLY A 453 28.47 16.84 -12.36
C GLY A 453 27.00 17.20 -12.12
N VAL A 454 26.32 17.76 -13.12
CA VAL A 454 24.91 18.10 -13.11
C VAL A 454 24.16 17.25 -14.13
N VAL A 455 23.11 16.56 -13.68
CA VAL A 455 22.16 15.87 -14.54
C VAL A 455 20.84 16.63 -14.49
N VAL A 456 20.35 17.06 -15.64
CA VAL A 456 19.05 17.75 -15.75
C VAL A 456 18.03 16.80 -16.39
N LEU A 457 16.90 16.67 -15.74
CA LEU A 457 15.74 15.94 -16.26
C LEU A 457 14.58 16.92 -16.47
N GLY A 458 13.67 16.57 -17.37
CA GLY A 458 12.54 17.45 -17.68
C GLY A 458 11.27 16.74 -18.10
N ASP A 459 10.16 17.45 -17.88
CA ASP A 459 8.81 17.11 -18.34
C ASP A 459 8.16 18.41 -18.85
N GLY A 460 8.12 18.58 -20.15
CA GLY A 460 7.70 19.85 -20.76
C GLY A 460 8.60 21.02 -20.33
N LYS A 461 7.96 22.05 -19.76
CA LYS A 461 8.69 23.25 -19.26
C LYS A 461 9.38 23.00 -17.92
N PHE A 462 8.91 22.04 -17.15
CA PHE A 462 9.49 21.72 -15.86
C PHE A 462 10.87 21.06 -16.00
N LYS A 463 11.79 21.48 -15.17
CA LYS A 463 13.13 20.89 -15.07
C LYS A 463 13.44 20.55 -13.62
N VAL A 464 14.29 19.57 -13.43
CA VAL A 464 14.90 19.26 -12.13
C VAL A 464 16.38 18.96 -12.35
N ALA A 465 17.22 19.59 -11.55
CA ALA A 465 18.65 19.34 -11.58
C ALA A 465 19.08 18.43 -10.42
N LEU A 466 19.92 17.46 -10.73
CA LEU A 466 20.65 16.62 -9.78
C LEU A 466 22.12 17.01 -9.83
N VAL A 467 22.60 17.69 -8.79
CA VAL A 467 23.99 18.11 -8.65
C VAL A 467 24.73 17.12 -7.77
N GLN A 468 25.89 16.63 -8.20
CA GLN A 468 26.71 15.70 -7.43
C GLN A 468 28.11 16.21 -7.19
N LEU A 469 28.51 16.28 -5.92
CA LEU A 469 29.80 16.79 -5.45
C LEU A 469 30.50 15.76 -4.57
N SER A 470 31.83 15.80 -4.54
CA SER A 470 32.64 15.10 -3.53
C SER A 470 32.68 15.89 -2.21
N SER A 471 33.26 15.30 -1.14
CA SER A 471 33.53 15.98 0.14
C SER A 471 34.36 17.25 0.01
N SER A 472 35.24 17.31 -0.99
CA SER A 472 36.04 18.50 -1.30
C SER A 472 35.30 19.48 -2.22
N CYS A 473 33.98 19.34 -2.34
CA CYS A 473 33.11 20.18 -3.17
C CYS A 473 33.47 20.19 -4.67
N ARG A 474 34.18 19.19 -5.15
CA ARG A 474 34.46 19.05 -6.59
C ARG A 474 33.29 18.35 -7.28
N PRO A 475 32.86 18.85 -8.45
CA PRO A 475 31.86 18.17 -9.24
C PRO A 475 32.25 16.70 -9.52
N LEU A 476 31.38 15.79 -9.23
CA LEU A 476 31.52 14.39 -9.62
C LEU A 476 30.98 14.24 -11.04
N THR A 477 31.84 13.90 -11.98
CA THR A 477 31.48 13.70 -13.39
C THR A 477 31.46 12.22 -13.75
N GLY A 478 30.73 11.85 -14.82
CA GLY A 478 30.64 10.47 -15.29
C GLY A 478 29.46 9.70 -14.69
N GLN A 479 28.36 10.39 -14.34
CA GLN A 479 27.10 9.78 -14.02
C GLN A 479 26.62 8.89 -15.17
N LYS A 480 26.14 7.69 -14.83
CA LYS A 480 25.45 6.82 -15.78
C LYS A 480 23.96 7.10 -15.70
N VAL A 481 23.38 7.44 -16.84
CA VAL A 481 21.94 7.68 -16.97
C VAL A 481 21.35 6.62 -17.87
N GLU A 482 20.32 5.94 -17.42
CA GLU A 482 19.56 4.98 -18.23
C GLU A 482 18.06 5.17 -18.07
N ARG A 483 17.31 4.80 -19.09
CA ARG A 483 15.85 4.72 -19.06
C ARG A 483 15.43 3.36 -19.60
N GLY A 484 14.63 2.61 -18.83
CA GLY A 484 14.49 1.17 -19.08
C GLY A 484 15.77 0.42 -18.71
N GLY A 485 16.26 -0.46 -19.59
CA GLY A 485 17.51 -1.19 -19.39
C GLY A 485 17.49 -2.10 -18.14
N LYS A 486 18.58 -2.05 -17.35
CA LYS A 486 18.71 -2.89 -16.15
C LYS A 486 17.98 -2.29 -14.95
N LEU A 487 18.10 -1.00 -14.69
CA LEU A 487 17.64 -0.33 -13.47
C LEU A 487 16.45 0.62 -13.69
N GLY A 488 16.24 1.11 -14.91
CA GLY A 488 15.33 2.22 -15.22
C GLY A 488 13.87 1.83 -15.38
N TRP A 489 13.25 1.20 -14.37
CA TRP A 489 11.86 0.78 -14.39
C TRP A 489 11.11 1.19 -13.13
N VAL A 490 9.79 1.42 -13.27
CA VAL A 490 8.82 1.63 -12.18
C VAL A 490 7.54 0.84 -12.45
N SER A 491 6.81 0.53 -11.38
CA SER A 491 5.49 -0.12 -11.39
C SER A 491 4.49 0.79 -10.70
N PRO A 492 3.93 1.79 -11.41
CA PRO A 492 2.98 2.73 -10.81
C PRO A 492 1.70 2.05 -10.33
N THR A 493 1.26 1.00 -11.02
CA THR A 493 0.08 0.21 -10.64
C THR A 493 0.39 -1.29 -10.67
N TYR A 494 -0.50 -2.09 -10.09
CA TYR A 494 -0.40 -3.55 -10.14
C TYR A 494 -0.32 -4.06 -11.59
N LEU A 495 0.61 -4.97 -11.85
CA LEU A 495 0.94 -5.54 -13.18
C LEU A 495 1.48 -4.52 -14.21
N SER A 496 1.61 -3.25 -13.88
CA SER A 496 2.22 -2.27 -14.78
C SER A 496 3.73 -2.29 -14.69
N ARG A 497 4.38 -1.91 -15.78
CA ARG A 497 5.82 -1.68 -15.86
C ARG A 497 6.08 -0.58 -16.86
N LYS A 498 6.65 0.54 -16.40
CA LYS A 498 6.98 1.69 -17.24
C LYS A 498 8.47 2.00 -17.18
N PRO A 499 9.09 2.46 -18.29
CA PRO A 499 10.47 2.92 -18.24
C PRO A 499 10.56 4.24 -17.47
N ALA A 500 11.53 4.32 -16.56
CA ALA A 500 11.82 5.50 -15.76
C ALA A 500 13.32 5.86 -15.90
N THR A 501 13.66 7.12 -15.68
CA THR A 501 15.06 7.55 -15.71
C THR A 501 15.75 7.25 -14.39
N VAL A 502 16.91 6.61 -14.46
CA VAL A 502 17.79 6.34 -13.32
C VAL A 502 19.15 6.98 -13.54
N VAL A 503 19.62 7.68 -12.52
CA VAL A 503 20.97 8.26 -12.47
C VAL A 503 21.80 7.49 -11.44
N VAL A 504 22.93 6.96 -11.87
CA VAL A 504 23.89 6.26 -11.00
C VAL A 504 25.15 7.12 -10.90
N SER A 505 25.54 7.51 -9.68
CA SER A 505 26.74 8.32 -9.46
C SER A 505 28.02 7.57 -9.82
N PRO A 506 29.12 8.26 -10.13
CA PRO A 506 30.45 7.66 -10.08
C PRO A 506 30.77 7.14 -8.67
N ALA A 507 31.75 6.26 -8.56
CA ALA A 507 32.21 5.74 -7.28
C ALA A 507 33.10 6.77 -6.57
N ALA A 508 32.73 7.22 -5.38
CA ALA A 508 33.51 8.15 -4.57
C ALA A 508 33.56 7.75 -3.09
N ALA A 509 34.52 8.28 -2.33
CA ALA A 509 34.60 8.03 -0.89
C ALA A 509 33.35 8.52 -0.16
N ASP A 510 32.85 9.68 -0.57
CA ASP A 510 31.52 10.18 -0.26
C ASP A 510 30.89 10.90 -1.46
N VAL A 511 29.58 11.04 -1.46
CA VAL A 511 28.81 11.71 -2.50
C VAL A 511 27.78 12.61 -1.85
N LEU A 512 27.89 13.90 -2.09
CA LEU A 512 26.82 14.86 -1.80
C LEU A 512 25.98 15.03 -3.06
N THR A 513 24.73 14.67 -2.98
CA THR A 513 23.73 14.86 -4.04
C THR A 513 22.74 15.94 -3.62
N ILE A 514 22.48 16.90 -4.50
CA ILE A 514 21.50 17.98 -4.28
C ILE A 514 20.46 17.88 -5.39
N VAL A 515 19.19 17.77 -5.02
CA VAL A 515 18.05 17.76 -5.94
C VAL A 515 17.38 19.13 -5.88
N VAL A 516 17.32 19.80 -7.03
CA VAL A 516 16.82 21.18 -7.18
C VAL A 516 15.67 21.18 -8.20
N PRO A 517 14.42 21.07 -7.77
CA PRO A 517 13.25 21.19 -8.64
C PRO A 517 13.09 22.61 -9.21
N GLY A 518 12.49 22.73 -10.39
CA GLY A 518 12.19 24.02 -11.02
C GLY A 518 13.40 24.70 -11.67
N VAL A 519 14.62 24.13 -11.61
CA VAL A 519 15.86 24.78 -12.06
C VAL A 519 16.60 23.90 -13.05
N GLU A 520 17.03 24.48 -14.20
CA GLU A 520 17.84 23.80 -15.21
C GLU A 520 19.34 23.95 -14.97
N ASP A 521 19.79 25.14 -14.55
CA ASP A 521 21.22 25.46 -14.33
C ASP A 521 21.44 26.02 -12.91
N PRO A 522 21.36 25.16 -11.85
CA PRO A 522 21.58 25.62 -10.50
C PRO A 522 23.04 26.07 -10.32
N LYS A 523 23.24 27.27 -9.80
CA LYS A 523 24.57 27.75 -9.39
C LYS A 523 24.85 27.23 -7.99
N VAL A 524 25.81 26.32 -7.87
CA VAL A 524 26.22 25.73 -6.59
C VAL A 524 27.65 26.18 -6.30
N SER A 525 27.83 26.83 -5.16
CA SER A 525 29.15 27.20 -4.64
C SER A 525 29.41 26.48 -3.32
N CYS A 526 30.68 26.24 -3.01
CA CYS A 526 31.09 25.57 -1.78
C CYS A 526 32.35 26.24 -1.26
N SER A 527 32.30 26.76 -0.03
CA SER A 527 33.42 27.46 0.63
C SER A 527 33.35 27.25 2.14
N GLY A 528 34.49 26.97 2.78
CA GLY A 528 34.57 26.79 4.22
C GLY A 528 33.65 25.72 4.80
N GLY A 529 33.39 24.64 4.05
CA GLY A 529 32.45 23.60 4.47
C GLY A 529 30.97 23.99 4.38
N LYS A 530 30.65 25.14 3.77
CA LYS A 530 29.30 25.63 3.51
C LYS A 530 28.99 25.50 2.03
N VAL A 531 27.84 24.88 1.72
CA VAL A 531 27.28 24.80 0.36
C VAL A 531 26.22 25.86 0.21
N THR A 532 26.23 26.60 -0.88
CA THR A 532 25.19 27.57 -1.26
C THR A 532 24.62 27.18 -2.61
N VAL A 533 23.31 27.03 -2.69
CA VAL A 533 22.56 26.73 -3.92
C VAL A 533 21.73 27.95 -4.27
N HIS A 534 21.87 28.45 -5.47
CA HIS A 534 21.05 29.52 -5.99
C HIS A 534 19.91 28.93 -6.83
N THR A 535 18.69 29.36 -6.52
CA THR A 535 17.45 28.99 -7.23
C THR A 535 16.86 30.25 -7.89
N ALA A 536 15.73 30.11 -8.58
CA ALA A 536 15.00 31.26 -9.12
C ALA A 536 14.46 32.20 -8.02
N ASP A 537 14.12 31.63 -6.85
CA ASP A 537 13.44 32.33 -5.74
C ASP A 537 14.42 32.83 -4.67
N GLY A 538 15.72 32.52 -4.79
CA GLY A 538 16.71 32.95 -3.82
C GLY A 538 17.94 32.04 -3.71
N ALA A 539 18.59 32.07 -2.55
CA ALA A 539 19.75 31.22 -2.28
C ALA A 539 19.64 30.56 -0.91
N VAL A 540 19.81 29.26 -0.88
CA VAL A 540 19.87 28.49 0.37
C VAL A 540 21.29 28.07 0.67
N SER A 541 21.67 28.17 1.93
CA SER A 541 22.98 27.73 2.41
C SER A 541 22.83 26.70 3.54
N PHE A 542 23.68 25.69 3.50
CA PHE A 542 23.75 24.66 4.54
C PHE A 542 25.17 24.09 4.71
N SER A 543 25.42 23.44 5.83
CA SER A 543 26.69 22.72 6.03
C SER A 543 26.83 21.58 5.01
N ALA A 544 28.01 21.40 4.42
CA ALA A 544 28.30 20.25 3.59
C ALA A 544 28.15 18.92 4.34
N ASN A 545 28.21 18.94 5.66
CA ASN A 545 27.94 17.79 6.52
C ASN A 545 26.44 17.50 6.72
N LEU A 546 25.55 18.41 6.35
CA LEU A 546 24.08 18.38 6.41
C LEU A 546 23.48 18.38 7.83
N ILE A 547 24.24 18.00 8.84
CA ILE A 547 23.88 17.99 10.26
C ILE A 547 24.98 18.71 11.04
#